data_e40e3504f1aaecaceea6a88cba7aa85f
#
_entry.id   e40e3504f1aaecaceea6a88cba7aa85f
#
_cell.length_a   1.000
_cell.length_b   1.000
_cell.length_c   1.000
_cell.angle_alpha   90.00
_cell.angle_beta   90.00
_cell.angle_gamma   90.00
#
_symmetry.space_group_name_H-M   'P 1'
#
loop_
_entity.id
_entity.type
_entity.pdbx_description
1 polymer ?
#
loop_
_entity_poly.entity_id
_entity_poly.type
_entity_poly.pdbx_seq_one_letter_code
_entity_poly.pdbx_strand_id
1 'polypeptide(L)'
;MGAEFSLDVQHVLFGKPREKGSYTLALSAVHDWGRTGGRVPSVTLAHLDATAILIVRPGFEAHLVAGWGGRPGEGGAWGAVAGVGADAVTPTLDLWLRLEVRRQHGGFRQGFFGPDYELARFRAAGPDGVPLADTPFPDGYSLYGEAKVGWDAVSYGGLQKHLKLSLSAEAFTWGRFDMDGRVAVQLFNRNLELAVKGLGVGMGQLGARYLGAAEVRWRFLGGKLYAMGTGGTLLFPGAEGALRPGAFASVGLGVDNAR
;
A
#
# COMPACT_ATOMS: atom_id res chain seq x y z
N MET A 1 -7.83 -13.14 -3.26
CA MET A 1 -7.55 -13.65 -1.88
C MET A 1 -6.06 -13.55 -1.66
N GLY A 2 -5.64 -13.09 -0.49
CA GLY A 2 -4.24 -13.00 -0.12
C GLY A 2 -3.98 -13.74 1.18
N ALA A 3 -2.76 -14.23 1.35
CA ALA A 3 -2.25 -14.81 2.59
C ALA A 3 -0.83 -14.29 2.82
N GLU A 4 -0.51 -14.02 4.06
CA GLU A 4 0.83 -13.65 4.50
C GLU A 4 1.20 -14.52 5.71
N PHE A 5 2.42 -14.99 5.71
CA PHE A 5 3.05 -15.67 6.83
C PHE A 5 4.33 -14.93 7.18
N SER A 6 4.45 -14.43 8.41
CA SER A 6 5.65 -13.79 8.92
C SER A 6 6.24 -14.55 10.08
N LEU A 7 7.56 -14.65 10.14
CA LEU A 7 8.33 -15.35 11.15
C LEU A 7 9.39 -14.40 11.71
N ASP A 8 9.25 -14.01 12.98
CA ASP A 8 10.36 -13.43 13.74
C ASP A 8 11.29 -14.56 14.18
N VAL A 9 12.38 -14.71 13.43
CA VAL A 9 13.32 -15.84 13.59
C VAL A 9 13.97 -15.83 14.97
N GLN A 10 14.30 -14.64 15.49
CA GLN A 10 14.93 -14.50 16.81
C GLN A 10 13.99 -14.93 17.93
N HIS A 11 12.74 -14.48 17.87
CA HIS A 11 11.75 -14.80 18.89
C HIS A 11 11.36 -16.29 18.83
N VAL A 12 11.06 -16.79 17.66
CA VAL A 12 10.54 -18.15 17.48
C VAL A 12 11.62 -19.22 17.71
N LEU A 13 12.85 -19.02 17.20
CA LEU A 13 13.90 -20.03 17.33
C LEU A 13 14.70 -19.95 18.65
N PHE A 14 14.84 -18.75 19.21
CA PHE A 14 15.70 -18.53 20.37
C PHE A 14 14.99 -17.98 21.59
N GLY A 15 13.70 -17.66 21.50
CA GLY A 15 12.91 -17.09 22.58
C GLY A 15 13.37 -15.71 23.06
N LYS A 16 14.17 -15.02 22.24
CA LYS A 16 14.77 -13.73 22.60
C LYS A 16 13.85 -12.57 22.19
N PRO A 17 13.84 -11.46 22.95
CA PRO A 17 13.13 -10.27 22.56
C PRO A 17 13.76 -9.66 21.28
N ARG A 18 12.99 -8.84 20.60
CA ARG A 18 13.42 -8.08 19.42
C ARG A 18 14.56 -7.12 19.82
N GLU A 19 15.72 -7.29 19.22
CA GLU A 19 16.93 -6.53 19.53
C GLU A 19 17.75 -6.27 18.27
N LYS A 20 18.82 -5.47 18.40
CA LYS A 20 19.74 -5.24 17.30
C LYS A 20 20.29 -6.57 16.76
N GLY A 21 20.22 -6.74 15.44
CA GLY A 21 20.60 -7.98 14.75
C GLY A 21 19.48 -9.01 14.63
N SER A 22 18.29 -8.76 15.21
CA SER A 22 17.12 -9.60 14.95
C SER A 22 16.64 -9.43 13.50
N TYR A 23 16.12 -10.51 12.93
CA TYR A 23 15.55 -10.47 11.59
C TYR A 23 14.21 -11.19 11.54
N THR A 24 13.35 -10.70 10.66
CA THR A 24 12.04 -11.26 10.36
C THR A 24 12.03 -11.70 8.90
N LEU A 25 11.49 -12.86 8.63
CA LEU A 25 11.16 -13.30 7.28
C LEU A 25 9.65 -13.32 7.10
N ALA A 26 9.17 -12.80 6.00
CA ALA A 26 7.76 -12.83 5.64
C ALA A 26 7.58 -13.39 4.23
N LEU A 27 6.69 -14.35 4.09
CA LEU A 27 6.25 -14.88 2.82
C LEU A 27 4.80 -14.47 2.59
N SER A 28 4.54 -13.78 1.50
CA SER A 28 3.21 -13.38 1.10
C SER A 28 2.86 -13.91 -0.28
N ALA A 29 1.60 -14.26 -0.47
CA ALA A 29 1.05 -14.62 -1.76
C ALA A 29 -0.34 -14.02 -1.93
N VAL A 30 -0.63 -13.53 -3.12
CA VAL A 30 -1.93 -13.00 -3.48
C VAL A 30 -2.38 -13.62 -4.79
N HIS A 31 -3.59 -14.14 -4.81
CA HIS A 31 -4.22 -14.66 -6.01
C HIS A 31 -5.52 -13.89 -6.30
N ASP A 32 -5.63 -13.40 -7.52
CA ASP A 32 -6.83 -12.83 -8.07
C ASP A 32 -7.39 -13.77 -9.17
N TRP A 33 -8.58 -14.29 -8.95
CA TRP A 33 -9.23 -15.20 -9.90
C TRP A 33 -9.72 -14.56 -11.21
N GLY A 34 -9.51 -13.25 -11.36
CA GLY A 34 -10.01 -12.56 -12.54
C GLY A 34 -11.52 -12.33 -12.51
N ARG A 35 -12.09 -11.96 -13.67
CA ARG A 35 -13.54 -11.81 -13.86
C ARG A 35 -14.14 -13.03 -14.54
N THR A 36 -15.33 -13.43 -14.09
CA THR A 36 -16.15 -14.41 -14.77
C THR A 36 -16.35 -14.01 -16.24
N GLY A 37 -16.05 -14.92 -17.16
CA GLY A 37 -16.14 -14.67 -18.61
C GLY A 37 -14.82 -14.36 -19.31
N GLY A 38 -13.67 -14.54 -18.63
CA GLY A 38 -12.34 -14.50 -19.26
C GLY A 38 -11.84 -13.12 -19.72
N ARG A 39 -12.54 -12.03 -19.36
CA ARG A 39 -12.15 -10.67 -19.74
C ARG A 39 -11.03 -10.09 -18.92
N VAL A 40 -10.78 -10.63 -17.75
CA VAL A 40 -9.65 -10.30 -16.88
C VAL A 40 -9.05 -11.60 -16.39
N PRO A 41 -7.82 -11.94 -16.79
CA PRO A 41 -7.16 -13.18 -16.40
C PRO A 41 -6.89 -13.25 -14.90
N SER A 42 -6.71 -14.45 -14.38
CA SER A 42 -6.23 -14.66 -13.02
C SER A 42 -4.77 -14.27 -12.92
N VAL A 43 -4.38 -13.69 -11.79
CA VAL A 43 -3.00 -13.30 -11.50
C VAL A 43 -2.59 -13.83 -10.13
N THR A 44 -1.44 -14.48 -10.06
CA THR A 44 -0.82 -14.90 -8.81
C THR A 44 0.49 -14.15 -8.64
N LEU A 45 0.69 -13.56 -7.48
CA LEU A 45 1.97 -12.98 -7.07
C LEU A 45 2.43 -13.62 -5.77
N ALA A 46 3.73 -13.87 -5.67
CA ALA A 46 4.36 -14.32 -4.44
C ALA A 46 5.56 -13.42 -4.12
N HIS A 47 5.79 -13.15 -2.85
CA HIS A 47 6.85 -12.27 -2.39
C HIS A 47 7.47 -12.80 -1.09
N LEU A 48 8.79 -12.75 -1.00
CA LEU A 48 9.58 -13.06 0.19
C LEU A 48 10.25 -11.77 0.65
N ASP A 49 10.01 -11.38 1.88
CA ASP A 49 10.60 -10.21 2.52
C ASP A 49 11.49 -10.63 3.69
N ALA A 50 12.56 -9.90 3.87
CA ALA A 50 13.46 -9.99 5.01
C ALA A 50 13.65 -8.60 5.61
N THR A 51 13.52 -8.49 6.92
CA THR A 51 13.79 -7.26 7.66
C THR A 51 14.85 -7.55 8.73
N ALA A 52 15.92 -6.77 8.77
CA ALA A 52 16.98 -6.89 9.74
C ALA A 52 17.11 -5.61 10.59
N ILE A 53 17.09 -5.73 11.90
CA ILE A 53 17.12 -4.62 12.82
C ILE A 53 18.54 -4.09 13.00
N LEU A 54 18.77 -2.81 12.72
CA LEU A 54 20.05 -2.12 12.87
C LEU A 54 20.18 -1.46 14.23
N ILE A 55 19.13 -0.78 14.67
CA ILE A 55 19.09 0.02 15.88
C ILE A 55 17.78 -0.24 16.60
N VAL A 56 17.85 -0.48 17.90
CA VAL A 56 16.71 -0.52 18.80
C VAL A 56 16.98 0.39 19.97
N ARG A 57 16.06 1.29 20.24
CA ARG A 57 16.05 2.15 21.43
C ARG A 57 14.60 2.28 21.92
N PRO A 58 14.36 2.66 23.17
CA PRO A 58 13.00 2.93 23.62
C PRO A 58 12.30 3.92 22.70
N GLY A 59 11.19 3.49 22.09
CA GLY A 59 10.41 4.29 21.16
C GLY A 59 11.04 4.55 19.78
N PHE A 60 12.16 3.88 19.43
CA PHE A 60 12.77 4.03 18.11
C PHE A 60 13.39 2.73 17.61
N GLU A 61 13.10 2.39 16.37
CA GLU A 61 13.73 1.26 15.66
C GLU A 61 14.16 1.71 14.26
N ALA A 62 15.31 1.24 13.79
CA ALA A 62 15.73 1.37 12.40
C ALA A 62 16.15 0.00 11.88
N HIS A 63 15.76 -0.29 10.63
CA HIS A 63 15.93 -1.61 10.05
C HIS A 63 16.28 -1.55 8.55
N LEU A 64 16.91 -2.61 8.07
CA LEU A 64 17.07 -2.89 6.64
C LEU A 64 15.89 -3.73 6.15
N VAL A 65 15.53 -3.52 4.91
CA VAL A 65 14.52 -4.31 4.20
C VAL A 65 15.15 -4.87 2.93
N ALA A 66 14.90 -6.13 2.66
CA ALA A 66 15.21 -6.75 1.38
C ALA A 66 14.07 -7.68 1.00
N GLY A 67 13.77 -7.79 -0.28
CA GLY A 67 12.69 -8.64 -0.73
C GLY A 67 12.87 -9.08 -2.17
N TRP A 68 12.22 -10.17 -2.51
CA TRP A 68 12.17 -10.69 -3.87
C TRP A 68 10.79 -11.30 -4.11
N GLY A 69 10.25 -11.07 -5.30
CA GLY A 69 8.94 -11.58 -5.67
C GLY A 69 8.81 -11.80 -7.15
N GLY A 70 7.72 -12.48 -7.54
CA GLY A 70 7.48 -12.79 -8.93
C GLY A 70 6.06 -13.32 -9.18
N ARG A 71 5.82 -13.67 -10.44
CA ARG A 71 4.60 -14.33 -10.91
C ARG A 71 4.87 -15.83 -11.04
N PRO A 72 4.42 -16.68 -10.10
CA PRO A 72 4.57 -18.13 -10.21
C PRO A 72 3.86 -18.65 -11.47
N GLY A 73 4.56 -19.48 -12.25
CA GLY A 73 4.02 -20.06 -13.49
C GLY A 73 4.25 -19.20 -14.75
N GLU A 74 4.60 -17.94 -14.60
CA GLU A 74 5.00 -17.08 -15.72
C GLU A 74 6.52 -16.88 -15.68
N GLY A 75 7.24 -17.62 -16.51
CA GLY A 75 8.70 -17.60 -16.49
C GLY A 75 9.28 -16.21 -16.76
N GLY A 76 10.20 -15.78 -15.88
CA GLY A 76 11.00 -14.60 -16.08
C GLY A 76 10.49 -13.27 -15.49
N ALA A 77 9.24 -13.19 -15.01
CA ALA A 77 8.71 -11.96 -14.40
C ALA A 77 9.02 -11.92 -12.89
N TRP A 78 9.90 -11.02 -12.46
CA TRP A 78 10.32 -10.89 -11.07
C TRP A 78 10.63 -9.45 -10.67
N GLY A 79 10.66 -9.20 -9.38
CA GLY A 79 11.12 -7.94 -8.80
C GLY A 79 11.93 -8.18 -7.53
N ALA A 80 12.80 -7.25 -7.23
CA ALA A 80 13.58 -7.24 -6.00
C ALA A 80 13.54 -5.85 -5.36
N VAL A 81 13.67 -5.81 -4.04
CA VAL A 81 13.69 -4.58 -3.25
C VAL A 81 14.83 -4.63 -2.25
N ALA A 82 15.45 -3.48 -2.03
CA ALA A 82 16.39 -3.25 -0.95
C ALA A 82 16.15 -1.84 -0.40
N GLY A 83 16.14 -1.68 0.91
CA GLY A 83 15.81 -0.40 1.51
C GLY A 83 16.12 -0.30 2.99
N VAL A 84 15.73 0.82 3.54
CA VAL A 84 15.82 1.15 4.95
C VAL A 84 14.47 1.60 5.46
N GLY A 85 14.19 1.29 6.72
CA GLY A 85 13.02 1.78 7.42
C GLY A 85 13.37 2.31 8.80
N ALA A 86 12.50 3.15 9.34
CA ALA A 86 12.61 3.64 10.71
C ALA A 86 11.21 3.82 11.28
N ASP A 87 11.06 3.39 12.53
CA ASP A 87 9.85 3.53 13.33
C ASP A 87 10.17 4.33 14.58
N ALA A 88 9.39 5.36 14.85
CA ALA A 88 9.47 6.10 16.11
C ALA A 88 8.07 6.18 16.72
N VAL A 89 7.96 5.70 17.96
CA VAL A 89 6.71 5.69 18.71
C VAL A 89 6.89 6.45 20.01
N THR A 90 6.12 7.52 20.18
CA THR A 90 6.07 8.32 21.40
C THR A 90 4.62 8.39 21.91
N PRO A 91 4.37 8.88 23.12
CA PRO A 91 3.00 9.02 23.60
C PRO A 91 2.08 9.90 22.75
N THR A 92 2.67 10.82 21.95
CA THR A 92 1.92 11.80 21.14
C THR A 92 2.14 11.69 19.64
N LEU A 93 3.21 11.02 19.22
CA LEU A 93 3.61 10.95 17.80
C LEU A 93 4.11 9.55 17.47
N ASP A 94 3.52 8.95 16.46
CA ASP A 94 4.02 7.76 15.78
C ASP A 94 4.52 8.19 14.39
N LEU A 95 5.75 7.83 14.08
CA LEU A 95 6.37 8.07 12.78
C LEU A 95 6.85 6.74 12.21
N TRP A 96 6.51 6.47 10.97
CA TRP A 96 7.01 5.34 10.22
C TRP A 96 7.53 5.83 8.87
N LEU A 97 8.77 5.48 8.55
CA LEU A 97 9.45 5.88 7.33
C LEU A 97 10.02 4.67 6.61
N ARG A 98 9.95 4.67 5.28
CA ARG A 98 10.53 3.63 4.43
C ARG A 98 11.09 4.25 3.16
N LEU A 99 12.29 3.84 2.77
CA LEU A 99 12.94 4.23 1.53
C LEU A 99 13.52 2.98 0.87
N GLU A 100 13.18 2.75 -0.39
CA GLU A 100 13.56 1.54 -1.12
C GLU A 100 14.04 1.85 -2.53
N VAL A 101 15.03 1.09 -2.96
CA VAL A 101 15.35 0.89 -4.38
C VAL A 101 14.69 -0.43 -4.80
N ARG A 102 13.98 -0.40 -5.90
CA ARG A 102 13.27 -1.55 -6.47
C ARG A 102 13.78 -1.86 -7.86
N ARG A 103 13.94 -3.14 -8.17
CA ARG A 103 14.23 -3.66 -9.51
C ARG A 103 13.00 -4.40 -10.01
N GLN A 104 12.64 -4.17 -11.28
CA GLN A 104 11.53 -4.83 -11.95
C GLN A 104 12.02 -5.42 -13.26
N HIS A 105 11.62 -6.65 -13.56
CA HIS A 105 12.05 -7.40 -14.73
C HIS A 105 10.92 -8.27 -15.27
N GLY A 106 10.89 -8.44 -16.61
CA GLY A 106 9.97 -9.32 -17.31
C GLY A 106 8.50 -8.90 -17.19
N GLY A 107 8.22 -7.61 -17.04
CA GLY A 107 6.85 -7.10 -16.88
C GLY A 107 6.30 -7.20 -15.45
N PHE A 108 7.09 -7.62 -14.48
CA PHE A 108 6.67 -7.64 -13.07
C PHE A 108 6.45 -6.21 -12.56
N ARG A 109 5.38 -6.02 -11.79
CA ARG A 109 5.07 -4.77 -11.12
C ARG A 109 5.15 -4.95 -9.61
N GLN A 110 6.14 -4.35 -8.98
CA GLN A 110 6.21 -4.25 -7.52
C GLN A 110 5.02 -3.43 -7.02
N GLY A 111 4.37 -3.86 -5.94
CA GLY A 111 3.15 -3.21 -5.46
C GLY A 111 1.95 -3.35 -6.41
N PHE A 112 1.90 -4.42 -7.21
CA PHE A 112 0.83 -4.69 -8.18
C PHE A 112 -0.58 -4.56 -7.58
N PHE A 113 -0.80 -5.07 -6.38
CA PHE A 113 -2.06 -4.93 -5.65
C PHE A 113 -2.11 -3.65 -4.78
N GLY A 114 -1.48 -2.59 -5.25
CA GLY A 114 -1.48 -1.28 -4.60
C GLY A 114 -2.84 -0.57 -4.65
N PRO A 115 -2.93 0.65 -4.13
CA PRO A 115 -4.19 1.40 -3.99
C PRO A 115 -4.94 1.64 -5.30
N ASP A 116 -4.24 1.64 -6.44
CA ASP A 116 -4.84 1.83 -7.76
C ASP A 116 -5.31 0.54 -8.43
N TYR A 117 -4.98 -0.64 -7.87
CA TYR A 117 -5.25 -1.92 -8.51
C TYR A 117 -6.72 -2.14 -8.84
N GLU A 118 -7.59 -1.92 -7.88
CA GLU A 118 -9.03 -2.11 -8.09
C GLU A 118 -9.61 -1.16 -9.15
N LEU A 119 -9.09 0.06 -9.20
CA LEU A 119 -9.50 1.05 -10.19
C LEU A 119 -8.96 0.71 -11.59
N ALA A 120 -7.69 0.29 -11.65
CA ALA A 120 -7.06 -0.16 -12.88
C ALA A 120 -7.73 -1.40 -13.46
N ARG A 121 -8.03 -2.37 -12.58
CA ARG A 121 -8.64 -3.64 -12.95
C ARG A 121 -10.00 -3.49 -13.61
N PHE A 122 -10.82 -2.55 -13.15
CA PHE A 122 -12.21 -2.48 -13.56
C PHE A 122 -12.50 -1.45 -14.65
N ARG A 123 -11.68 -0.43 -14.84
CA ARG A 123 -12.03 0.70 -15.70
C ARG A 123 -10.94 1.26 -16.60
N ALA A 124 -9.69 1.05 -16.32
CA ALA A 124 -8.62 1.62 -17.11
C ALA A 124 -8.11 0.61 -18.12
N ALA A 125 -8.61 0.69 -19.35
CA ALA A 125 -7.87 0.17 -20.49
C ALA A 125 -6.75 1.16 -20.81
N GLY A 126 -5.51 0.66 -21.04
CA GLY A 126 -4.45 1.43 -21.66
C GLY A 126 -4.83 1.86 -23.08
N PRO A 127 -3.95 2.60 -23.80
CA PRO A 127 -4.19 3.03 -25.17
C PRO A 127 -4.58 1.89 -26.12
N ASP A 128 -4.11 0.67 -25.82
CA ASP A 128 -4.36 -0.55 -26.63
C ASP A 128 -5.60 -1.33 -26.19
N GLY A 129 -6.40 -0.81 -25.27
CA GLY A 129 -7.56 -1.51 -24.73
C GLY A 129 -7.24 -2.62 -23.73
N VAL A 130 -5.96 -2.83 -23.38
CA VAL A 130 -5.52 -3.79 -22.39
C VAL A 130 -5.74 -3.23 -20.99
N PRO A 131 -6.33 -3.98 -20.05
CA PRO A 131 -6.40 -3.55 -18.67
C PRO A 131 -5.02 -3.21 -18.12
N LEU A 132 -4.89 -2.09 -17.40
CA LEU A 132 -3.61 -1.64 -16.85
C LEU A 132 -2.95 -2.65 -15.91
N ALA A 133 -3.77 -3.51 -15.28
CA ALA A 133 -3.27 -4.63 -14.48
C ALA A 133 -2.46 -5.64 -15.31
N ASP A 134 -2.78 -5.78 -16.60
CA ASP A 134 -2.14 -6.71 -17.52
C ASP A 134 -1.06 -6.03 -18.38
N THR A 135 -0.93 -4.70 -18.31
CA THR A 135 0.12 -3.98 -19.03
C THR A 135 1.47 -4.27 -18.37
N PRO A 136 2.43 -4.87 -19.11
CA PRO A 136 3.74 -5.18 -18.55
C PRO A 136 4.47 -3.89 -18.18
N PHE A 137 5.16 -3.93 -17.03
CA PHE A 137 6.06 -2.86 -16.63
C PHE A 137 7.36 -2.95 -17.43
N PRO A 138 7.95 -1.83 -17.85
CA PRO A 138 9.30 -1.82 -18.41
C PRO A 138 10.32 -2.39 -17.43
N ASP A 139 11.35 -3.02 -17.94
CA ASP A 139 12.51 -3.39 -17.15
C ASP A 139 13.23 -2.14 -16.64
N GLY A 140 13.52 -2.09 -15.35
CA GLY A 140 14.16 -0.91 -14.81
C GLY A 140 14.21 -0.88 -13.30
N TYR A 141 14.56 0.28 -12.78
CA TYR A 141 14.61 0.56 -11.35
C TYR A 141 13.59 1.62 -10.97
N SER A 142 13.24 1.63 -9.70
CA SER A 142 12.51 2.75 -9.10
C SER A 142 13.05 3.08 -7.71
N LEU A 143 12.82 4.31 -7.29
CA LEU A 143 13.02 4.78 -5.92
C LEU A 143 11.64 4.98 -5.31
N TYR A 144 11.36 4.24 -4.25
CA TYR A 144 10.11 4.32 -3.50
C TYR A 144 10.37 4.92 -2.13
N GLY A 145 9.51 5.83 -1.70
CA GLY A 145 9.48 6.39 -0.36
C GLY A 145 8.08 6.35 0.23
N GLU A 146 7.98 6.06 1.52
CA GLU A 146 6.72 6.07 2.27
C GLU A 146 6.95 6.70 3.63
N ALA A 147 6.01 7.55 4.06
CA ALA A 147 5.94 8.14 5.38
C ALA A 147 4.54 8.00 5.94
N LYS A 148 4.43 7.52 7.19
CA LYS A 148 3.17 7.51 7.95
C LYS A 148 3.41 8.26 9.25
N VAL A 149 2.48 9.13 9.59
CA VAL A 149 2.48 9.92 10.82
C VAL A 149 1.16 9.70 11.52
N GLY A 150 1.20 9.27 12.77
CA GLY A 150 0.08 9.29 13.69
C GLY A 150 0.31 10.36 14.74
N TRP A 151 -0.64 11.26 14.94
CA TRP A 151 -0.55 12.27 15.99
C TRP A 151 -1.75 12.20 16.91
N ASP A 152 -1.45 12.13 18.21
CA ASP A 152 -2.46 12.08 19.26
C ASP A 152 -2.43 13.41 20.03
N ALA A 153 -3.47 14.22 19.86
CA ALA A 153 -3.62 15.49 20.55
C ALA A 153 -4.29 15.29 21.91
N VAL A 154 -3.73 14.48 22.78
CA VAL A 154 -4.28 14.21 24.13
C VAL A 154 -4.38 15.48 24.98
N SER A 155 -3.66 16.55 24.64
CA SER A 155 -3.55 17.76 25.44
C SER A 155 -4.68 18.77 25.25
N TYR A 156 -5.60 18.57 24.31
CA TYR A 156 -6.64 19.54 23.97
C TYR A 156 -8.04 19.06 24.40
N GLY A 157 -8.34 19.20 25.69
CA GLY A 157 -9.76 19.26 26.11
C GLY A 157 -10.55 17.96 26.08
N GLY A 158 -9.94 16.80 26.29
CA GLY A 158 -10.62 15.51 26.48
C GLY A 158 -11.23 14.86 25.22
N LEU A 159 -11.09 15.49 24.07
CA LEU A 159 -11.42 14.88 22.78
C LEU A 159 -10.15 14.26 22.20
N GLN A 160 -10.02 12.96 22.29
CA GLN A 160 -8.94 12.22 21.63
C GLN A 160 -9.16 12.30 20.12
N LYS A 161 -8.47 13.23 19.50
CA LYS A 161 -8.40 13.33 18.02
C LYS A 161 -7.15 12.64 17.58
N HIS A 162 -7.28 11.58 16.82
CA HIS A 162 -6.17 10.93 16.17
C HIS A 162 -6.08 11.43 14.73
N LEU A 163 -5.05 12.20 14.43
CA LEU A 163 -4.70 12.57 13.07
C LEU A 163 -3.76 11.50 12.52
N LYS A 164 -4.06 10.97 11.35
CA LYS A 164 -3.20 10.04 10.61
C LYS A 164 -2.93 10.62 9.23
N LEU A 165 -1.66 10.68 8.88
CA LEU A 165 -1.18 11.04 7.56
C LEU A 165 -0.39 9.87 7.00
N SER A 166 -0.66 9.48 5.75
CA SER A 166 0.20 8.60 4.98
C SER A 166 0.50 9.23 3.64
N LEU A 167 1.74 9.12 3.21
CA LEU A 167 2.21 9.56 1.91
C LEU A 167 3.17 8.52 1.37
N SER A 168 2.99 8.12 0.12
CA SER A 168 3.98 7.35 -0.61
C SER A 168 4.24 7.94 -1.99
N ALA A 169 5.44 7.74 -2.50
CA ALA A 169 5.82 8.16 -3.84
C ALA A 169 6.82 7.17 -4.45
N GLU A 170 6.73 6.94 -5.75
CA GLU A 170 7.64 6.10 -6.49
C GLU A 170 8.04 6.75 -7.82
N ALA A 171 9.34 6.96 -7.99
CA ALA A 171 9.92 7.51 -9.22
C ALA A 171 10.66 6.40 -9.99
N PHE A 172 10.32 6.23 -11.26
CA PHE A 172 10.83 5.16 -12.10
C PHE A 172 11.85 5.67 -13.12
N THR A 173 12.83 4.84 -13.44
CA THR A 173 13.90 5.20 -14.40
C THR A 173 13.40 5.47 -15.82
N TRP A 174 12.19 5.05 -16.16
CA TRP A 174 11.56 5.34 -17.47
C TRP A 174 10.64 6.57 -17.45
N GLY A 175 10.81 7.48 -16.48
CA GLY A 175 10.11 8.76 -16.45
C GLY A 175 8.67 8.70 -15.93
N ARG A 176 8.26 7.59 -15.33
CA ARG A 176 6.97 7.45 -14.61
C ARG A 176 7.13 7.90 -13.17
N PHE A 177 6.08 8.52 -12.64
CA PHE A 177 5.96 8.85 -11.22
C PHE A 177 4.59 8.46 -10.70
N ASP A 178 4.57 7.77 -9.57
CA ASP A 178 3.34 7.39 -8.85
C ASP A 178 3.35 8.02 -7.46
N MET A 179 2.19 8.46 -6.99
CA MET A 179 2.05 9.07 -5.65
C MET A 179 0.70 8.68 -5.06
N ASP A 180 0.70 8.40 -3.75
CA ASP A 180 -0.50 8.14 -2.94
C ASP A 180 -0.42 8.96 -1.66
N GLY A 181 -1.55 9.52 -1.24
CA GLY A 181 -1.64 10.27 0.00
C GLY A 181 -3.00 10.11 0.65
N ARG A 182 -3.01 9.98 1.98
CA ARG A 182 -4.23 9.88 2.78
C ARG A 182 -4.07 10.66 4.08
N VAL A 183 -5.08 11.48 4.40
CA VAL A 183 -5.22 12.16 5.69
C VAL A 183 -6.50 11.66 6.33
N ALA A 184 -6.42 11.22 7.58
CA ALA A 184 -7.56 10.72 8.34
C ALA A 184 -7.62 11.34 9.73
N VAL A 185 -8.83 11.63 10.20
CA VAL A 185 -9.12 12.11 11.54
C VAL A 185 -10.02 11.10 12.23
N GLN A 186 -9.64 10.66 13.42
CA GLN A 186 -10.45 9.77 14.25
C GLN A 186 -11.15 10.56 15.34
N LEU A 187 -12.46 10.39 15.44
CA LEU A 187 -13.36 11.08 16.37
C LEU A 187 -14.06 10.07 17.26
N PHE A 188 -14.70 10.56 18.34
CA PHE A 188 -15.53 9.76 19.24
C PHE A 188 -14.82 8.49 19.74
N ASN A 189 -13.69 8.66 20.43
CA ASN A 189 -12.87 7.55 20.92
C ASN A 189 -12.48 6.52 19.85
N ARG A 190 -12.14 7.03 18.67
CA ARG A 190 -11.75 6.24 17.46
C ARG A 190 -12.90 5.47 16.80
N ASN A 191 -14.15 5.69 17.22
CA ASN A 191 -15.28 4.99 16.63
C ASN A 191 -15.64 5.53 15.23
N LEU A 192 -15.40 6.81 14.95
CA LEU A 192 -15.61 7.44 13.65
C LEU A 192 -14.28 7.87 13.08
N GLU A 193 -13.94 7.41 11.88
CA GLU A 193 -12.80 7.88 11.10
C GLU A 193 -13.31 8.53 9.82
N LEU A 194 -12.89 9.76 9.59
CA LEU A 194 -13.10 10.51 8.35
C LEU A 194 -11.75 10.64 7.67
N ALA A 195 -11.69 10.31 6.38
CA ALA A 195 -10.45 10.44 5.63
C ALA A 195 -10.68 11.01 4.24
N VAL A 196 -9.65 11.67 3.72
CA VAL A 196 -9.52 12.01 2.32
C VAL A 196 -8.26 11.39 1.77
N LYS A 197 -8.31 10.92 0.53
CA LYS A 197 -7.16 10.36 -0.16
C LYS A 197 -7.03 10.93 -1.56
N GLY A 198 -5.80 11.02 -2.02
CA GLY A 198 -5.44 11.37 -3.37
C GLY A 198 -4.44 10.37 -3.92
N LEU A 199 -4.57 10.05 -5.19
CA LEU A 199 -3.69 9.11 -5.90
C LEU A 199 -3.39 9.68 -7.28
N GLY A 200 -2.12 9.64 -7.66
CA GLY A 200 -1.66 9.91 -9.03
C GLY A 200 -0.79 8.73 -9.49
N VAL A 201 -1.14 8.13 -10.61
CA VAL A 201 -0.44 6.95 -11.15
C VAL A 201 -0.09 7.19 -12.61
N GLY A 202 1.13 6.84 -12.99
CA GLY A 202 1.63 7.01 -14.34
C GLY A 202 1.87 8.46 -14.73
N MET A 203 2.06 9.35 -13.76
CA MET A 203 2.37 10.75 -14.04
C MET A 203 3.65 10.86 -14.88
N GLY A 204 3.65 11.77 -15.84
CA GLY A 204 4.71 11.90 -16.84
C GLY A 204 4.55 10.97 -18.06
N GLN A 205 3.51 10.13 -18.11
CA GLN A 205 3.21 9.24 -19.23
C GLN A 205 1.79 9.40 -19.74
N LEU A 206 1.53 8.95 -20.97
CA LEU A 206 0.21 9.07 -21.63
C LEU A 206 -0.93 8.34 -20.93
N GLY A 207 -0.65 7.45 -20.02
CA GLY A 207 -1.63 6.69 -19.24
C GLY A 207 -1.92 7.25 -17.85
N ALA A 208 -1.49 8.49 -17.56
CA ALA A 208 -1.65 9.09 -16.23
C ALA A 208 -3.12 9.14 -15.79
N ARG A 209 -3.38 8.77 -14.55
CA ARG A 209 -4.70 8.79 -13.94
C ARG A 209 -4.61 9.30 -12.52
N TYR A 210 -5.70 9.91 -12.07
CA TYR A 210 -5.77 10.53 -10.76
C TYR A 210 -7.07 10.12 -10.06
N LEU A 211 -7.01 10.03 -8.74
CA LEU A 211 -8.17 9.79 -7.91
C LEU A 211 -8.17 10.75 -6.73
N GLY A 212 -9.34 11.30 -6.44
CA GLY A 212 -9.64 11.97 -5.18
C GLY A 212 -10.86 11.30 -4.54
N ALA A 213 -10.76 10.91 -3.27
CA ALA A 213 -11.83 10.23 -2.58
C ALA A 213 -11.97 10.69 -1.12
N ALA A 214 -13.18 10.61 -0.59
CA ALA A 214 -13.48 10.70 0.82
C ALA A 214 -13.91 9.33 1.34
N GLU A 215 -13.50 9.03 2.55
CA GLU A 215 -13.81 7.78 3.25
C GLU A 215 -14.43 8.08 4.60
N VAL A 216 -15.43 7.30 4.98
CA VAL A 216 -16.04 7.29 6.32
C VAL A 216 -15.98 5.87 6.83
N ARG A 217 -15.44 5.67 8.03
CA ARG A 217 -15.44 4.37 8.71
C ARG A 217 -16.04 4.53 10.08
N TRP A 218 -17.07 3.78 10.36
CA TRP A 218 -17.71 3.74 11.68
C TRP A 218 -17.52 2.38 12.33
N ARG A 219 -16.90 2.39 13.52
CA ARG A 219 -16.68 1.20 14.33
C ARG A 219 -17.79 1.09 15.37
N PHE A 220 -18.28 -0.11 15.58
CA PHE A 220 -19.33 -0.44 16.55
C PHE A 220 -19.03 -1.78 17.23
N LEU A 221 -19.87 -2.20 18.17
CA LEU A 221 -19.67 -3.38 19.00
C LEU A 221 -18.29 -3.43 19.68
N GLY A 222 -17.93 -2.34 20.37
CA GLY A 222 -16.64 -2.22 21.05
C GLY A 222 -15.44 -2.11 20.12
N GLY A 223 -15.66 -1.67 18.88
CA GLY A 223 -14.61 -1.49 17.87
C GLY A 223 -14.27 -2.76 17.08
N LYS A 224 -14.97 -3.86 17.31
CA LYS A 224 -14.70 -5.14 16.62
C LYS A 224 -15.25 -5.20 15.21
N LEU A 225 -16.33 -4.50 14.93
CA LEU A 225 -16.93 -4.40 13.60
C LEU A 225 -16.87 -2.98 13.10
N TYR A 226 -16.79 -2.81 11.80
CA TYR A 226 -16.92 -1.50 11.17
C TYR A 226 -17.77 -1.55 9.91
N ALA A 227 -18.46 -0.44 9.64
CA ALA A 227 -19.02 -0.10 8.35
C ALA A 227 -18.13 0.95 7.70
N MET A 228 -17.89 0.84 6.41
CA MET A 228 -17.08 1.78 5.64
C MET A 228 -17.83 2.22 4.38
N GLY A 229 -17.79 3.52 4.12
CA GLY A 229 -18.22 4.12 2.86
C GLY A 229 -17.05 4.87 2.23
N THR A 230 -16.90 4.73 0.93
CA THR A 230 -15.91 5.47 0.14
C THR A 230 -16.60 6.03 -1.09
N GLY A 231 -16.34 7.30 -1.41
CA GLY A 231 -16.82 7.92 -2.64
C GLY A 231 -15.82 8.93 -3.16
N GLY A 232 -15.78 9.07 -4.48
CA GLY A 232 -14.80 9.98 -5.07
C GLY A 232 -14.90 10.13 -6.58
N THR A 233 -13.93 10.86 -7.11
CA THR A 233 -13.77 11.12 -8.53
C THR A 233 -12.49 10.47 -9.02
N LEU A 234 -12.56 9.81 -10.15
CA LEU A 234 -11.45 9.26 -10.89
C LEU A 234 -11.29 10.02 -12.20
N LEU A 235 -10.09 10.51 -12.48
CA LEU A 235 -9.72 11.08 -13.77
C LEU A 235 -8.85 10.05 -14.51
N PHE A 236 -9.26 9.61 -15.67
CA PHE A 236 -8.55 8.63 -16.49
C PHE A 236 -8.46 9.09 -17.95
N PRO A 237 -7.43 8.67 -18.68
CA PRO A 237 -7.25 9.06 -20.07
C PRO A 237 -8.33 8.43 -20.97
N GLY A 238 -8.91 9.24 -21.84
CA GLY A 238 -9.71 8.76 -22.95
C GLY A 238 -8.83 8.37 -24.16
N ALA A 239 -9.46 7.86 -25.23
CA ALA A 239 -8.76 7.43 -26.44
C ALA A 239 -7.89 8.54 -27.09
N GLU A 240 -8.23 9.80 -26.89
CA GLU A 240 -7.51 10.97 -27.43
C GLU A 240 -6.50 11.56 -26.40
N GLY A 241 -6.26 10.89 -25.28
CA GLY A 241 -5.39 11.38 -24.21
C GLY A 241 -6.03 12.45 -23.30
N ALA A 242 -7.23 12.94 -23.61
CA ALA A 242 -7.96 13.87 -22.75
C ALA A 242 -8.44 13.14 -21.48
N LEU A 243 -8.27 13.76 -20.32
CA LEU A 243 -8.75 13.19 -19.05
C LEU A 243 -10.28 13.24 -18.98
N ARG A 244 -10.89 12.11 -18.69
CA ARG A 244 -12.33 11.96 -18.50
C ARG A 244 -12.66 11.71 -17.03
N PRO A 245 -13.61 12.44 -16.45
CA PRO A 245 -14.05 12.21 -15.08
C PRO A 245 -14.94 10.96 -14.98
N GLY A 246 -14.77 10.21 -13.90
CA GLY A 246 -15.67 9.17 -13.46
C GLY A 246 -15.95 9.32 -11.98
N ALA A 247 -17.12 8.97 -11.52
CA ALA A 247 -17.46 8.89 -10.11
C ALA A 247 -17.60 7.44 -9.67
N PHE A 248 -17.25 7.17 -8.42
CA PHE A 248 -17.45 5.87 -7.81
C PHE A 248 -17.92 6.02 -6.37
N ALA A 249 -18.63 5.01 -5.90
CA ALA A 249 -18.96 4.84 -4.49
C ALA A 249 -18.91 3.36 -4.14
N SER A 250 -18.46 3.06 -2.92
CA SER A 250 -18.46 1.71 -2.37
C SER A 250 -18.89 1.72 -0.91
N VAL A 251 -19.51 0.63 -0.47
CA VAL A 251 -19.87 0.40 0.92
C VAL A 251 -19.37 -0.99 1.29
N GLY A 252 -18.83 -1.13 2.50
CA GLY A 252 -18.30 -2.39 3.00
C GLY A 252 -18.56 -2.54 4.48
N LEU A 253 -18.55 -3.80 4.92
CA LEU A 253 -18.53 -4.20 6.34
C LEU A 253 -17.26 -5.01 6.58
N GLY A 254 -16.69 -4.86 7.75
CA GLY A 254 -15.49 -5.62 8.08
C GLY A 254 -15.32 -5.82 9.58
N VAL A 255 -14.36 -6.68 9.91
CA VAL A 255 -13.94 -6.99 11.27
C VAL A 255 -12.59 -6.31 11.50
N ASP A 256 -12.44 -5.61 12.60
CA ASP A 256 -11.20 -4.96 13.01
C ASP A 256 -10.60 -5.76 14.17
N ASN A 257 -9.52 -6.47 13.89
CA ASN A 257 -8.80 -7.25 14.91
C ASN A 257 -7.62 -6.46 15.51
N ALA A 258 -7.37 -5.24 15.01
CA ALA A 258 -6.27 -4.41 15.45
C ALA A 258 -6.69 -3.60 16.70
N ARG A 259 -6.25 -4.02 17.84
CA ARG A 259 -6.12 -3.22 19.07
C ARG A 259 -4.68 -3.20 19.52
#